data_9ad6b0fc413429ff32d831b4d610667d
#
_entry.id   9ad6b0fc413429ff32d831b4d610667d
#
_cell.length_a   1.000
_cell.length_b   1.000
_cell.length_c   1.000
_cell.angle_alpha   90.00
_cell.angle_beta   90.00
_cell.angle_gamma   90.00
#
_symmetry.space_group_name_H-M   'P 1'
#
loop_
_entity.id
_entity.type
_entity.pdbx_description
1 polymer ?
#
loop_
_entity_poly.entity_id
_entity_poly.type
_entity_poly.pdbx_seq_one_letter_code
_entity_poly.pdbx_strand_id
1 'polypeptide(L)'
;LFWSSRPVSWINTAFPFAATYIFFTGQVDAPLIIGTIFFLIPYNLLMYGINDVFDYESDLRNPRKGGIEGALLDKSLHKVTIWSSVLLCLPFVAYLLIRGSLAANLFLLFALFTVLAYSAKGLRFKEIPFLDSLTSASHFVNPMIFAALFIGQDVFTAPLLQSWLAFACWAMASHAFGAVQDVKADREGGLSSIATVIGARVTTHFAWILYLAAGLLMLSTPWPMNLAAIAAVPY
;
A
#
# COMPACT_ATOMS: atom_id res chain seq x y z
N LEU A 1 16.09 9.08 -6.02
CA LEU A 1 15.61 8.36 -4.82
C LEU A 1 14.45 9.09 -4.15
N PHE A 2 14.55 10.40 -3.89
CA PHE A 2 13.48 11.16 -3.21
C PHE A 2 12.13 11.04 -3.96
N TRP A 3 12.10 11.31 -5.25
CA TRP A 3 10.89 11.18 -6.06
C TRP A 3 10.40 9.75 -6.21
N SER A 4 11.31 8.76 -6.24
CA SER A 4 10.95 7.33 -6.26
C SER A 4 10.29 6.87 -4.96
N SER A 5 10.47 7.57 -3.83
CA SER A 5 9.73 7.29 -2.61
C SER A 5 8.30 7.85 -2.61
N ARG A 6 7.93 8.64 -3.62
CA ARG A 6 6.62 9.30 -3.78
C ARG A 6 6.15 10.03 -2.52
N PRO A 7 6.73 11.20 -2.19
CA PRO A 7 6.44 11.93 -0.95
C PRO A 7 4.95 12.20 -0.69
N VAL A 8 4.16 12.38 -1.75
CA VAL A 8 2.70 12.56 -1.64
C VAL A 8 2.01 11.33 -1.03
N SER A 9 2.58 10.13 -1.22
CA SER A 9 2.03 8.87 -0.71
C SER A 9 2.53 8.49 0.68
N TRP A 10 3.50 9.19 1.25
CA TRP A 10 4.08 8.86 2.55
C TRP A 10 3.05 8.78 3.67
N ILE A 11 2.08 9.69 3.66
CA ILE A 11 1.02 9.74 4.66
C ILE A 11 0.14 8.49 4.62
N ASN A 12 -0.05 7.89 3.44
CA ASN A 12 -0.97 6.76 3.25
C ASN A 12 -0.49 5.47 3.92
N THR A 13 0.79 5.37 4.27
CA THR A 13 1.40 4.22 4.97
C THR A 13 1.78 4.57 6.41
N ALA A 14 2.32 5.76 6.65
CA ALA A 14 2.72 6.20 7.97
C ALA A 14 1.54 6.50 8.90
N PHE A 15 0.50 7.17 8.38
CA PHE A 15 -0.67 7.52 9.17
C PHE A 15 -1.45 6.29 9.69
N PRO A 16 -1.73 5.24 8.89
CA PRO A 16 -2.40 4.05 9.38
C PRO A 16 -1.64 3.36 10.52
N PHE A 17 -0.31 3.29 10.45
CA PHE A 17 0.51 2.78 11.54
C PHE A 17 0.41 3.66 12.78
N ALA A 18 0.70 4.96 12.64
CA ALA A 18 0.77 5.89 13.76
C ALA A 18 -0.58 6.05 14.46
N ALA A 19 -1.66 6.21 13.66
CA ALA A 19 -3.01 6.37 14.19
C ALA A 19 -3.45 5.14 15.00
N THR A 20 -3.19 3.93 14.47
CA THR A 20 -3.53 2.68 15.18
C THR A 20 -2.72 2.56 16.46
N TYR A 21 -1.41 2.82 16.41
CA TYR A 21 -0.55 2.76 17.59
C TYR A 21 -1.03 3.71 18.68
N ILE A 22 -1.23 5.00 18.34
CA ILE A 22 -1.67 6.02 19.31
C ILE A 22 -3.06 5.72 19.84
N PHE A 23 -3.99 5.29 18.97
CA PHE A 23 -5.35 5.01 19.37
C PHE A 23 -5.43 3.98 20.49
N PHE A 24 -4.64 2.91 20.41
CA PHE A 24 -4.67 1.84 21.40
C PHE A 24 -3.74 2.05 22.60
N THR A 25 -2.63 2.76 22.43
CA THR A 25 -1.66 2.94 23.53
C THR A 25 -1.77 4.28 24.23
N GLY A 26 -2.22 5.33 23.52
CA GLY A 26 -2.16 6.72 23.98
C GLY A 26 -0.73 7.24 24.18
N GLN A 27 0.29 6.52 23.71
CA GLN A 27 1.70 6.83 24.01
C GLN A 27 2.42 7.38 22.79
N VAL A 28 3.37 8.28 23.08
CA VAL A 28 4.35 8.78 22.11
C VAL A 28 5.74 8.32 22.58
N ASP A 29 6.18 7.21 22.05
CA ASP A 29 7.40 6.52 22.45
C ASP A 29 8.31 6.16 21.25
N ALA A 30 9.45 5.52 21.52
CA ALA A 30 10.39 5.16 20.47
C ALA A 30 9.80 4.19 19.41
N PRO A 31 9.02 3.15 19.76
CA PRO A 31 8.34 2.32 18.77
C PRO A 31 7.41 3.09 17.83
N LEU A 32 6.61 4.02 18.36
CA LEU A 32 5.76 4.87 17.53
C LEU A 32 6.59 5.69 16.54
N ILE A 33 7.61 6.39 17.05
CA ILE A 33 8.43 7.30 16.23
C ILE A 33 9.19 6.52 15.15
N ILE A 34 9.87 5.44 15.54
CA ILE A 34 10.68 4.63 14.62
C ILE A 34 9.80 3.92 13.59
N GLY A 35 8.68 3.35 14.01
CA GLY A 35 7.74 2.69 13.11
C GLY A 35 7.08 3.68 12.13
N THR A 36 6.71 4.87 12.62
CA THR A 36 6.16 5.93 11.75
C THR A 36 7.18 6.37 10.71
N ILE A 37 8.43 6.62 11.11
CA ILE A 37 9.51 6.98 10.16
C ILE A 37 9.74 5.85 9.16
N PHE A 38 9.72 4.58 9.61
CA PHE A 38 9.86 3.42 8.74
C PHE A 38 8.79 3.41 7.64
N PHE A 39 7.53 3.52 8.02
CA PHE A 39 6.43 3.53 7.05
C PHE A 39 6.33 4.83 6.25
N LEU A 40 6.92 5.93 6.73
CA LEU A 40 6.94 7.20 6.01
C LEU A 40 7.89 7.17 4.81
N ILE A 41 9.15 6.80 4.99
CA ILE A 41 10.20 6.94 3.95
C ILE A 41 10.78 5.59 3.52
N PRO A 42 11.39 4.77 4.38
CA PRO A 42 12.05 3.53 3.95
C PRO A 42 11.10 2.56 3.24
N TYR A 43 9.92 2.35 3.81
CA TYR A 43 8.91 1.45 3.24
C TYR A 43 8.40 1.95 1.88
N ASN A 44 8.14 3.25 1.74
CA ASN A 44 7.72 3.83 0.47
C ASN A 44 8.84 3.80 -0.59
N LEU A 45 10.10 4.04 -0.18
CA LEU A 45 11.22 3.89 -1.11
C LEU A 45 11.40 2.43 -1.54
N LEU A 46 11.21 1.46 -0.64
CA LEU A 46 11.24 0.05 -0.99
C LEU A 46 10.13 -0.29 -1.98
N MET A 47 8.89 0.10 -1.69
CA MET A 47 7.71 -0.20 -2.49
C MET A 47 7.80 0.44 -3.89
N TYR A 48 7.94 1.74 -3.95
CA TYR A 48 7.92 2.48 -5.21
C TYR A 48 9.25 2.45 -5.96
N GLY A 49 10.38 2.47 -5.23
CA GLY A 49 11.69 2.40 -5.86
C GLY A 49 11.93 1.07 -6.57
N ILE A 50 11.49 -0.04 -5.97
CA ILE A 50 11.52 -1.36 -6.63
C ILE A 50 10.56 -1.38 -7.82
N ASN A 51 9.35 -0.82 -7.67
CA ASN A 51 8.39 -0.72 -8.77
C ASN A 51 8.98 0.07 -9.96
N ASP A 52 9.51 1.27 -9.73
CA ASP A 52 10.09 2.12 -10.78
C ASP A 52 11.25 1.43 -11.53
N VAL A 53 12.02 0.57 -10.84
CA VAL A 53 13.10 -0.19 -11.48
C VAL A 53 12.58 -1.33 -12.35
N PHE A 54 11.63 -2.13 -11.85
CA PHE A 54 11.11 -3.28 -12.60
C PHE A 54 10.14 -2.88 -13.71
N ASP A 55 9.55 -1.68 -13.64
CA ASP A 55 8.59 -1.17 -14.61
C ASP A 55 9.19 -0.22 -15.64
N TYR A 56 10.47 0.05 -15.56
CA TYR A 56 11.14 1.04 -16.38
C TYR A 56 10.74 1.01 -17.87
N GLU A 57 10.74 -0.17 -18.49
CA GLU A 57 10.43 -0.31 -19.93
C GLU A 57 8.96 -0.02 -20.26
N SER A 58 8.03 -0.32 -19.35
CA SER A 58 6.61 0.01 -19.49
C SER A 58 6.35 1.48 -19.17
N ASP A 59 7.00 1.99 -18.15
CA ASP A 59 6.86 3.38 -17.71
C ASP A 59 7.36 4.39 -18.73
N LEU A 60 8.37 4.05 -19.53
CA LEU A 60 8.83 4.86 -20.67
C LEU A 60 7.72 5.12 -21.71
N ARG A 61 6.74 4.23 -21.81
CA ARG A 61 5.63 4.34 -22.78
C ARG A 61 4.38 5.00 -22.18
N ASN A 62 4.33 5.15 -20.85
CA ASN A 62 3.18 5.73 -20.16
C ASN A 62 3.36 7.26 -20.02
N PRO A 63 2.54 8.07 -20.70
CA PRO A 63 2.65 9.53 -20.65
C PRO A 63 2.36 10.14 -19.27
N ARG A 64 1.79 9.37 -18.33
CA ARG A 64 1.54 9.80 -16.94
C ARG A 64 2.79 9.71 -16.06
N LYS A 65 3.82 8.99 -16.52
CA LYS A 65 5.06 8.80 -15.76
C LYS A 65 6.09 9.91 -16.01
N GLY A 66 7.04 10.05 -15.10
CA GLY A 66 8.05 11.11 -15.13
C GLY A 66 7.70 12.34 -14.31
N GLY A 67 6.59 12.29 -13.51
CA GLY A 67 6.15 13.35 -12.62
C GLY A 67 5.84 12.85 -11.20
N ILE A 68 4.78 13.36 -10.62
CA ILE A 68 4.32 13.01 -9.25
C ILE A 68 3.93 11.52 -9.16
N GLU A 69 3.46 10.92 -10.25
CA GLU A 69 2.95 9.54 -10.30
C GLU A 69 4.04 8.47 -10.49
N GLY A 70 5.30 8.85 -10.58
CA GLY A 70 6.42 7.92 -10.66
C GLY A 70 7.64 8.52 -11.33
N ALA A 71 8.82 8.17 -10.85
CA ALA A 71 10.08 8.63 -11.43
C ALA A 71 10.49 7.74 -12.62
N LEU A 72 10.85 8.35 -13.74
CA LEU A 72 11.59 7.65 -14.79
C LEU A 72 13.06 7.66 -14.41
N LEU A 73 13.50 6.59 -13.78
CA LEU A 73 14.89 6.43 -13.30
C LEU A 73 15.80 6.01 -14.44
N ASP A 74 16.90 6.74 -14.64
CA ASP A 74 17.96 6.26 -15.51
C ASP A 74 18.45 4.86 -15.08
N LYS A 75 18.74 3.98 -16.07
CA LYS A 75 19.18 2.60 -15.81
C LYS A 75 20.43 2.52 -14.93
N SER A 76 21.31 3.53 -14.99
CA SER A 76 22.50 3.62 -14.13
C SER A 76 22.15 3.71 -12.64
N LEU A 77 20.98 4.23 -12.29
CA LEU A 77 20.50 4.39 -10.93
C LEU A 77 19.74 3.17 -10.39
N HIS A 78 19.38 2.18 -11.23
CA HIS A 78 18.57 1.04 -10.80
C HIS A 78 19.19 0.26 -9.64
N LYS A 79 20.49 -0.10 -9.74
CA LYS A 79 21.20 -0.80 -8.67
C LYS A 79 21.27 0.03 -7.39
N VAL A 80 21.55 1.32 -7.54
CA VAL A 80 21.62 2.26 -6.39
C VAL A 80 20.24 2.34 -5.71
N THR A 81 19.15 2.42 -6.49
CA THR A 81 17.79 2.49 -5.95
C THR A 81 17.44 1.24 -5.17
N ILE A 82 17.67 0.04 -5.72
CA ILE A 82 17.41 -1.23 -5.03
C ILE A 82 18.21 -1.33 -3.74
N TRP A 83 19.53 -1.12 -3.79
CA TRP A 83 20.37 -1.25 -2.60
C TRP A 83 20.04 -0.19 -1.53
N SER A 84 19.79 1.06 -1.94
CA SER A 84 19.39 2.11 -1.00
C SER A 84 18.05 1.79 -0.33
N SER A 85 17.09 1.26 -1.09
CA SER A 85 15.78 0.86 -0.53
C SER A 85 15.94 -0.23 0.52
N VAL A 86 16.72 -1.26 0.23
CA VAL A 86 16.96 -2.36 1.17
C VAL A 86 17.76 -1.89 2.39
N LEU A 87 18.89 -1.23 2.17
CA LEU A 87 19.79 -0.81 3.26
C LEU A 87 19.12 0.21 4.19
N LEU A 88 18.29 1.11 3.65
CA LEU A 88 17.55 2.06 4.47
C LEU A 88 16.48 1.38 5.34
N CYS A 89 15.87 0.28 4.85
CA CYS A 89 14.90 -0.48 5.63
C CYS A 89 15.54 -1.29 6.78
N LEU A 90 16.76 -1.81 6.60
CA LEU A 90 17.37 -2.77 7.53
C LEU A 90 17.37 -2.33 8.99
N PRO A 91 17.83 -1.13 9.38
CA PRO A 91 17.89 -0.75 10.80
C PRO A 91 16.51 -0.65 11.44
N PHE A 92 15.51 -0.20 10.69
CA PHE A 92 14.13 -0.10 11.15
C PHE A 92 13.49 -1.47 11.31
N VAL A 93 13.63 -2.33 10.30
CA VAL A 93 13.14 -3.72 10.33
C VAL A 93 13.78 -4.48 11.48
N ALA A 94 15.10 -4.36 11.66
CA ALA A 94 15.79 -5.00 12.78
C ALA A 94 15.24 -4.53 14.14
N TYR A 95 15.04 -3.22 14.32
CA TYR A 95 14.45 -2.68 15.54
C TYR A 95 13.03 -3.23 15.78
N LEU A 96 12.17 -3.19 14.75
CA LEU A 96 10.79 -3.65 14.85
C LEU A 96 10.69 -5.14 15.13
N LEU A 97 11.58 -5.97 14.54
CA LEU A 97 11.63 -7.42 14.79
C LEU A 97 12.10 -7.73 16.21
N ILE A 98 13.07 -6.98 16.74
CA ILE A 98 13.56 -7.17 18.12
C ILE A 98 12.47 -6.81 19.15
N ARG A 99 11.64 -5.82 18.86
CA ARG A 99 10.60 -5.33 19.76
C ARG A 99 9.25 -6.01 19.58
N GLY A 100 9.00 -6.59 18.42
CA GLY A 100 7.73 -7.20 18.04
C GLY A 100 7.53 -8.60 18.61
N SER A 101 6.27 -8.99 18.76
CA SER A 101 5.87 -10.37 19.01
C SER A 101 6.13 -11.27 17.78
N LEU A 102 6.09 -12.58 17.95
CA LEU A 102 6.20 -13.51 16.81
C LEU A 102 5.15 -13.24 15.74
N ALA A 103 3.89 -12.96 16.13
CA ALA A 103 2.81 -12.65 15.21
C ALA A 103 3.09 -11.36 14.42
N ALA A 104 3.51 -10.29 15.10
CA ALA A 104 3.90 -9.04 14.47
C ALA A 104 5.07 -9.23 13.51
N ASN A 105 6.08 -10.00 13.92
CA ASN A 105 7.28 -10.25 13.12
C ASN A 105 6.96 -11.02 11.84
N LEU A 106 6.17 -12.08 11.94
CA LEU A 106 5.72 -12.85 10.76
C LEU A 106 4.88 -11.98 9.83
N PHE A 107 4.02 -11.12 10.39
CA PHE A 107 3.22 -10.21 9.60
C PHE A 107 4.05 -9.11 8.92
N LEU A 108 5.06 -8.55 9.60
CA LEU A 108 6.00 -7.59 8.98
C LEU A 108 6.75 -8.21 7.80
N LEU A 109 7.23 -9.45 7.95
CA LEU A 109 7.90 -10.18 6.86
C LEU A 109 6.93 -10.45 5.70
N PHE A 110 5.68 -10.82 6.00
CA PHE A 110 4.63 -10.94 4.99
C PHE A 110 4.36 -9.60 4.27
N ALA A 111 4.26 -8.50 4.99
CA ALA A 111 4.07 -7.18 4.41
C ALA A 111 5.23 -6.77 3.48
N LEU A 112 6.47 -7.03 3.88
CA LEU A 112 7.64 -6.81 3.03
C LEU A 112 7.66 -7.73 1.81
N PHE A 113 7.25 -8.98 1.98
CA PHE A 113 7.09 -9.92 0.86
C PHE A 113 6.07 -9.41 -0.16
N THR A 114 4.91 -8.90 0.26
CA THR A 114 3.90 -8.37 -0.68
C THR A 114 4.43 -7.18 -1.47
N VAL A 115 5.24 -6.31 -0.84
CA VAL A 115 5.92 -5.21 -1.54
C VAL A 115 6.83 -5.71 -2.65
N LEU A 116 7.63 -6.74 -2.38
CA LEU A 116 8.53 -7.32 -3.37
C LEU A 116 7.75 -8.07 -4.45
N ALA A 117 6.78 -8.90 -4.06
CA ALA A 117 6.00 -9.75 -4.95
C ALA A 117 5.17 -8.95 -5.96
N TYR A 118 4.77 -7.74 -5.61
CA TYR A 118 4.01 -6.85 -6.48
C TYR A 118 4.72 -6.61 -7.82
N SER A 119 6.02 -6.30 -7.78
CA SER A 119 6.78 -5.88 -8.98
C SER A 119 7.91 -6.83 -9.37
N ALA A 120 8.43 -7.66 -8.46
CA ALA A 120 9.62 -8.48 -8.71
C ALA A 120 9.43 -9.47 -9.85
N LYS A 121 10.45 -9.58 -10.69
CA LYS A 121 10.45 -10.53 -11.82
C LYS A 121 10.22 -11.96 -11.33
N GLY A 122 9.27 -12.65 -11.96
CA GLY A 122 8.88 -14.03 -11.61
C GLY A 122 7.67 -14.10 -10.67
N LEU A 123 7.31 -13.05 -9.95
CA LEU A 123 6.09 -12.96 -9.14
C LEU A 123 5.07 -12.03 -9.82
N ARG A 124 5.39 -10.75 -9.96
CA ARG A 124 4.60 -9.71 -10.66
C ARG A 124 3.10 -9.77 -10.35
N PHE A 125 2.73 -9.78 -9.08
CA PHE A 125 1.32 -9.86 -8.64
C PHE A 125 0.46 -8.74 -9.22
N LYS A 126 1.07 -7.61 -9.56
CA LYS A 126 0.39 -6.49 -10.24
C LYS A 126 -0.12 -6.81 -11.65
N GLU A 127 0.34 -7.90 -12.28
CA GLU A 127 -0.12 -8.36 -13.60
C GLU A 127 -1.17 -9.49 -13.50
N ILE A 128 -1.54 -9.89 -12.29
CA ILE A 128 -2.55 -10.91 -12.04
C ILE A 128 -3.84 -10.22 -11.63
N PRO A 129 -4.91 -10.27 -12.47
CA PRO A 129 -6.18 -9.61 -12.18
C PRO A 129 -6.74 -9.97 -10.81
N PHE A 130 -7.30 -9.00 -10.11
CA PHE A 130 -7.74 -9.02 -8.71
C PHE A 130 -6.60 -9.09 -7.69
N LEU A 131 -5.56 -9.89 -7.93
CA LEU A 131 -4.36 -9.92 -7.06
C LEU A 131 -3.58 -8.61 -7.16
N ASP A 132 -3.61 -7.95 -8.32
CA ASP A 132 -3.09 -6.59 -8.53
C ASP A 132 -3.69 -5.60 -7.53
N SER A 133 -5.00 -5.54 -7.45
CA SER A 133 -5.73 -4.63 -6.56
C SER A 133 -5.57 -5.02 -5.09
N LEU A 134 -5.63 -6.33 -4.79
CA LEU A 134 -5.46 -6.84 -3.43
C LEU A 134 -4.05 -6.57 -2.89
N THR A 135 -3.01 -6.85 -3.69
CA THR A 135 -1.63 -6.63 -3.26
C THR A 135 -1.32 -5.14 -3.15
N SER A 136 -1.81 -4.31 -4.10
CA SER A 136 -1.71 -2.87 -3.99
C SER A 136 -2.35 -2.34 -2.71
N ALA A 137 -3.58 -2.77 -2.40
CA ALA A 137 -4.27 -2.37 -1.17
C ALA A 137 -3.52 -2.81 0.08
N SER A 138 -2.91 -4.00 0.07
CA SER A 138 -2.16 -4.52 1.22
C SER A 138 -1.02 -3.60 1.64
N HIS A 139 -0.38 -2.90 0.70
CA HIS A 139 0.70 -1.96 1.01
C HIS A 139 0.27 -0.82 1.96
N PHE A 140 -0.98 -0.42 1.92
CA PHE A 140 -1.55 0.66 2.73
C PHE A 140 -2.21 0.14 4.01
N VAL A 141 -2.81 -1.05 3.95
CA VAL A 141 -3.52 -1.68 5.08
C VAL A 141 -2.55 -2.39 6.03
N ASN A 142 -1.50 -3.02 5.51
CA ASN A 142 -0.53 -3.77 6.31
C ASN A 142 0.11 -2.93 7.44
N PRO A 143 0.46 -1.64 7.28
CA PRO A 143 0.94 -0.81 8.37
C PRO A 143 -0.02 -0.72 9.56
N MET A 144 -1.34 -0.62 9.30
CA MET A 144 -2.38 -0.61 10.32
C MET A 144 -2.45 -1.95 11.08
N ILE A 145 -2.51 -3.05 10.34
CA ILE A 145 -2.58 -4.41 10.93
C ILE A 145 -1.30 -4.71 11.70
N PHE A 146 -0.15 -4.35 11.16
CA PHE A 146 1.14 -4.52 11.83
C PHE A 146 1.19 -3.75 13.14
N ALA A 147 0.75 -2.48 13.17
CA ALA A 147 0.70 -1.70 14.39
C ALA A 147 -0.14 -2.40 15.48
N ALA A 148 -1.32 -2.90 15.13
CA ALA A 148 -2.19 -3.61 16.05
C ALA A 148 -1.52 -4.88 16.61
N LEU A 149 -0.94 -5.72 15.75
CA LEU A 149 -0.22 -6.92 16.18
C LEU A 149 1.02 -6.60 17.01
N PHE A 150 1.72 -5.51 16.69
CA PHE A 150 2.93 -5.07 17.39
C PHE A 150 2.64 -4.69 18.85
N ILE A 151 1.49 -4.07 19.09
CA ILE A 151 1.02 -3.70 20.44
C ILE A 151 0.14 -4.77 21.11
N GLY A 152 0.05 -5.96 20.51
CA GLY A 152 -0.65 -7.11 21.08
C GLY A 152 -2.17 -7.07 20.97
N GLN A 153 -2.74 -6.30 20.04
CA GLN A 153 -4.17 -6.26 19.79
C GLN A 153 -4.62 -7.41 18.88
N ASP A 154 -5.81 -7.92 19.13
CA ASP A 154 -6.47 -8.87 18.23
C ASP A 154 -7.09 -8.13 17.05
N VAL A 155 -6.54 -8.34 15.85
CA VAL A 155 -6.97 -7.68 14.60
C VAL A 155 -8.35 -8.10 14.12
N PHE A 156 -8.93 -9.15 14.71
CA PHE A 156 -10.28 -9.64 14.38
C PHE A 156 -11.37 -9.09 15.27
N THR A 157 -11.03 -8.29 16.28
CA THR A 157 -12.05 -7.58 17.06
C THR A 157 -12.71 -6.48 16.25
N ALA A 158 -14.03 -6.38 16.31
CA ALA A 158 -14.72 -5.17 15.88
C ALA A 158 -14.40 -4.05 16.90
N PRO A 159 -14.18 -2.80 16.57
CA PRO A 159 -14.26 -2.15 15.26
C PRO A 159 -12.96 -2.20 14.42
N LEU A 160 -11.88 -2.79 14.96
CA LEU A 160 -10.61 -2.86 14.25
C LEU A 160 -10.73 -3.64 12.93
N LEU A 161 -11.39 -4.80 12.97
CA LEU A 161 -11.71 -5.61 11.79
C LEU A 161 -12.48 -4.78 10.73
N GLN A 162 -13.51 -4.06 11.16
CA GLN A 162 -14.31 -3.21 10.27
C GLN A 162 -13.46 -2.12 9.62
N SER A 163 -12.57 -1.50 10.41
CA SER A 163 -11.72 -0.42 9.92
C SER A 163 -10.71 -0.87 8.88
N TRP A 164 -9.98 -1.97 9.13
CA TRP A 164 -9.00 -2.43 8.14
C TRP A 164 -9.66 -3.06 6.91
N LEU A 165 -10.84 -3.71 7.05
CA LEU A 165 -11.61 -4.19 5.90
C LEU A 165 -12.14 -3.03 5.06
N ALA A 166 -12.66 -1.97 5.69
CA ALA A 166 -13.10 -0.76 4.99
C ALA A 166 -11.94 -0.11 4.23
N PHE A 167 -10.78 0.00 4.87
CA PHE A 167 -9.59 0.56 4.23
C PHE A 167 -9.08 -0.32 3.09
N ALA A 168 -9.14 -1.65 3.23
CA ALA A 168 -8.82 -2.59 2.15
C ALA A 168 -9.76 -2.42 0.96
N CYS A 169 -11.07 -2.36 1.19
CA CYS A 169 -12.07 -2.12 0.14
C CYS A 169 -11.80 -0.79 -0.57
N TRP A 170 -11.58 0.28 0.18
CA TRP A 170 -11.28 1.59 -0.41
C TRP A 170 -9.99 1.59 -1.24
N ALA A 171 -8.92 0.99 -0.73
CA ALA A 171 -7.64 0.93 -1.42
C ALA A 171 -7.70 0.05 -2.69
N MET A 172 -8.40 -1.09 -2.62
CA MET A 172 -8.65 -1.94 -3.80
C MET A 172 -9.48 -1.19 -4.86
N ALA A 173 -10.51 -0.47 -4.44
CA ALA A 173 -11.34 0.34 -5.33
C ALA A 173 -10.50 1.42 -6.04
N SER A 174 -9.67 2.12 -5.27
CA SER A 174 -8.79 3.17 -5.81
C SER A 174 -7.79 2.62 -6.82
N HIS A 175 -7.18 1.46 -6.54
CA HIS A 175 -6.30 0.78 -7.48
C HIS A 175 -7.03 0.35 -8.75
N ALA A 176 -8.18 -0.35 -8.61
CA ALA A 176 -8.97 -0.83 -9.73
C ALA A 176 -9.44 0.32 -10.64
N PHE A 177 -9.88 1.43 -10.03
CA PHE A 177 -10.27 2.64 -10.77
C PHE A 177 -9.07 3.29 -11.49
N GLY A 178 -7.90 3.32 -10.86
CA GLY A 178 -6.64 3.76 -11.48
C GLY A 178 -6.29 2.91 -12.70
N ALA A 179 -6.41 1.58 -12.59
CA ALA A 179 -6.15 0.65 -13.70
C ALA A 179 -7.06 0.89 -14.93
N VAL A 180 -8.27 1.44 -14.73
CA VAL A 180 -9.15 1.84 -15.86
C VAL A 180 -8.50 2.94 -16.70
N GLN A 181 -7.80 3.87 -16.06
CA GLN A 181 -7.13 4.98 -16.76
C GLN A 181 -5.92 4.51 -17.57
N ASP A 182 -5.31 3.40 -17.17
CA ASP A 182 -4.10 2.85 -17.79
C ASP A 182 -4.38 1.77 -18.85
N VAL A 183 -5.65 1.35 -19.08
CA VAL A 183 -6.03 0.25 -20.00
C VAL A 183 -5.37 0.37 -21.37
N LYS A 184 -5.30 1.58 -21.95
CA LYS A 184 -4.70 1.77 -23.27
C LYS A 184 -3.19 1.54 -23.21
N ALA A 185 -2.50 2.17 -22.28
CA ALA A 185 -1.05 2.03 -22.11
C ALA A 185 -0.66 0.59 -21.75
N ASP A 186 -1.42 -0.06 -20.86
CA ASP A 186 -1.20 -1.46 -20.49
C ASP A 186 -1.31 -2.40 -21.69
N ARG A 187 -2.36 -2.25 -22.52
CA ARG A 187 -2.55 -3.07 -23.73
C ARG A 187 -1.43 -2.86 -24.75
N GLU A 188 -1.01 -1.62 -24.97
CA GLU A 188 0.11 -1.29 -25.84
C GLU A 188 1.45 -1.83 -25.29
N GLY A 189 1.58 -1.91 -23.97
CA GLY A 189 2.72 -2.48 -23.26
C GLY A 189 2.70 -4.00 -23.13
N GLY A 190 1.59 -4.67 -23.50
CA GLY A 190 1.39 -6.11 -23.30
C GLY A 190 1.24 -6.50 -21.83
N LEU A 191 0.81 -5.55 -20.98
CA LEU A 191 0.60 -5.76 -19.55
C LEU A 191 -0.83 -6.21 -19.25
N SER A 192 -0.99 -7.04 -18.23
CA SER A 192 -2.28 -7.49 -17.72
C SER A 192 -2.62 -6.76 -16.43
N SER A 193 -3.87 -6.36 -16.28
CA SER A 193 -4.43 -5.78 -15.07
C SER A 193 -5.91 -6.17 -14.96
N ILE A 194 -6.53 -5.95 -13.81
CA ILE A 194 -7.99 -6.16 -13.67
C ILE A 194 -8.76 -5.48 -14.79
N ALA A 195 -8.42 -4.23 -15.13
CA ALA A 195 -9.16 -3.45 -16.12
C ALA A 195 -8.91 -3.90 -17.56
N THR A 196 -7.74 -4.45 -17.89
CA THR A 196 -7.47 -4.99 -19.25
C THR A 196 -8.20 -6.31 -19.49
N VAL A 197 -8.44 -7.12 -18.44
CA VAL A 197 -9.04 -8.46 -18.53
C VAL A 197 -10.56 -8.41 -18.44
N ILE A 198 -11.16 -7.78 -17.43
CA ILE A 198 -12.61 -7.75 -17.27
C ILE A 198 -13.27 -6.53 -17.95
N GLY A 199 -12.43 -5.60 -18.46
CA GLY A 199 -12.87 -4.40 -19.16
C GLY A 199 -13.18 -3.23 -18.23
N ALA A 200 -13.00 -2.00 -18.75
CA ALA A 200 -13.13 -0.76 -18.00
C ALA A 200 -14.49 -0.60 -17.29
N ARG A 201 -15.59 -0.93 -17.99
CA ARG A 201 -16.95 -0.79 -17.43
C ARG A 201 -17.16 -1.68 -16.20
N VAL A 202 -16.79 -2.96 -16.29
CA VAL A 202 -16.96 -3.91 -15.18
C VAL A 202 -16.05 -3.53 -14.02
N THR A 203 -14.81 -3.12 -14.30
CA THR A 203 -13.86 -2.66 -13.30
C THR A 203 -14.35 -1.41 -12.56
N THR A 204 -14.99 -0.46 -13.28
CA THR A 204 -15.59 0.72 -12.64
C THR A 204 -16.73 0.33 -11.69
N HIS A 205 -17.61 -0.61 -12.08
CA HIS A 205 -18.67 -1.10 -11.18
C HIS A 205 -18.07 -1.85 -9.97
N PHE A 206 -17.02 -2.65 -10.17
CA PHE A 206 -16.32 -3.33 -9.10
C PHE A 206 -15.74 -2.31 -8.10
N ALA A 207 -15.07 -1.27 -8.58
CA ALA A 207 -14.55 -0.19 -7.74
C ALA A 207 -15.67 0.52 -6.97
N TRP A 208 -16.78 0.83 -7.62
CA TRP A 208 -17.93 1.46 -6.99
C TRP A 208 -18.52 0.61 -5.85
N ILE A 209 -18.69 -0.70 -6.08
CA ILE A 209 -19.18 -1.64 -5.06
C ILE A 209 -18.23 -1.67 -3.85
N LEU A 210 -16.92 -1.65 -4.08
CA LEU A 210 -15.93 -1.64 -3.00
C LEU A 210 -15.93 -0.30 -2.21
N TYR A 211 -16.10 0.85 -2.88
CA TYR A 211 -16.25 2.13 -2.19
C TYR A 211 -17.53 2.16 -1.33
N LEU A 212 -18.64 1.63 -1.86
CA LEU A 212 -19.89 1.50 -1.10
C LEU A 212 -19.69 0.58 0.13
N ALA A 213 -19.04 -0.58 -0.06
CA ALA A 213 -18.74 -1.51 1.02
C ALA A 213 -17.87 -0.86 2.10
N ALA A 214 -16.84 -0.10 1.71
CA ALA A 214 -15.99 0.65 2.63
C ALA A 214 -16.81 1.65 3.46
N GLY A 215 -17.68 2.42 2.82
CA GLY A 215 -18.57 3.36 3.50
C GLY A 215 -19.51 2.69 4.49
N LEU A 216 -20.16 1.59 4.09
CA LEU A 216 -21.07 0.84 4.95
C LEU A 216 -20.36 0.21 6.15
N LEU A 217 -19.17 -0.34 5.95
CA LEU A 217 -18.34 -0.86 7.06
C LEU A 217 -18.00 0.24 8.05
N MET A 218 -17.59 1.42 7.59
CA MET A 218 -17.27 2.54 8.49
C MET A 218 -18.51 3.09 9.20
N LEU A 219 -19.67 3.15 8.54
CA LEU A 219 -20.92 3.57 9.19
C LEU A 219 -21.30 2.68 10.39
N SER A 220 -20.92 1.41 10.35
CA SER A 220 -21.21 0.45 11.42
C SER A 220 -20.22 0.53 12.60
N THR A 221 -19.19 1.35 12.52
CA THR A 221 -18.23 1.55 13.61
C THR A 221 -18.76 2.56 14.66
N PRO A 222 -18.25 2.49 15.93
CA PRO A 222 -18.62 3.46 16.96
C PRO A 222 -18.20 4.90 16.61
N TRP A 223 -18.90 5.86 17.18
CA TRP A 223 -18.50 7.27 17.18
C TRP A 223 -17.12 7.44 17.87
N PRO A 224 -16.20 8.27 17.32
CA PRO A 224 -16.31 9.10 16.13
C PRO A 224 -15.80 8.40 14.83
N MET A 225 -15.44 7.11 14.88
CA MET A 225 -14.85 6.38 13.75
C MET A 225 -15.78 6.33 12.52
N ASN A 226 -17.10 6.24 12.76
CA ASN A 226 -18.11 6.22 11.70
C ASN A 226 -18.12 7.49 10.83
N LEU A 227 -17.54 8.60 11.28
CA LEU A 227 -17.37 9.80 10.47
C LEU A 227 -16.49 9.56 9.24
N ALA A 228 -15.59 8.58 9.29
CA ALA A 228 -14.76 8.23 8.14
C ALA A 228 -15.59 7.73 6.93
N ALA A 229 -16.84 7.27 7.16
CA ALA A 229 -17.76 6.93 6.07
C ALA A 229 -18.04 8.12 5.13
N ILE A 230 -17.96 9.36 5.63
CA ILE A 230 -18.13 10.57 4.81
C ILE A 230 -17.08 10.62 3.67
N ALA A 231 -15.90 10.08 3.90
CA ALA A 231 -14.85 10.02 2.88
C ALA A 231 -15.21 9.14 1.67
N ALA A 232 -16.22 8.25 1.80
CA ALA A 232 -16.70 7.43 0.69
C ALA A 232 -17.76 8.14 -0.18
N VAL A 233 -18.35 9.26 0.29
CA VAL A 233 -19.44 9.97 -0.42
C VAL A 233 -19.05 10.49 -1.81
N PRO A 234 -17.80 10.94 -2.08
CA PRO A 234 -17.41 11.45 -3.40
C PRO A 234 -17.35 10.37 -4.50
N TYR A 235 -17.37 9.11 -4.16
CA TYR A 235 -17.23 7.96 -5.09
C TYR A 235 -18.55 7.27 -5.38
#